data_2a6eedbd516b80e2df0f5450f4249ded
#
_entry.id   2a6eedbd516b80e2df0f5450f4249ded
#
_cell.length_a   1.000
_cell.length_b   1.000
_cell.length_c   1.000
_cell.angle_alpha   90.00
_cell.angle_beta   90.00
_cell.angle_gamma   90.00
#
_symmetry.space_group_name_H-M   'P 1'
#
loop_
_entity.id
_entity.type
_entity.pdbx_description
1 polymer ?
#
loop_
_entity_poly.entity_id
_entity_poly.type
_entity_poly.pdbx_seq_one_letter_code
_entity_poly.pdbx_strand_id
1 'polypeptide(L)'
;GNLEYDGHRTRLDGFCEHLKKKGFSSSQIEIEETYNDYRLTYNRVTAALQSDNPPAAIYMANRSVTGCVDALKAAGMDQQVRVIAHDMSLRRKQMLLDGSLDLTITQDMFRQGNQPLRLLADLLQKNIQPENSNKGSKISIICAQNIE
;
A
#
# COMPACT_ATOMS: atom_id res chain seq x y z
N GLY A 1 5.08 -7.97 1.59
CA GLY A 1 3.85 -8.76 1.63
C GLY A 1 4.13 -10.25 1.56
N ASN A 2 3.15 -11.01 1.16
CA ASN A 2 3.30 -12.41 0.74
C ASN A 2 2.84 -12.47 -0.72
N LEU A 3 3.71 -12.89 -1.63
CA LEU A 3 3.46 -12.93 -3.07
C LEU A 3 2.57 -14.12 -3.52
N GLU A 4 2.24 -15.04 -2.62
CA GLU A 4 1.20 -16.04 -2.86
C GLU A 4 -0.20 -15.39 -2.99
N TYR A 5 -0.40 -14.21 -2.38
CA TYR A 5 -1.65 -13.46 -2.54
C TYR A 5 -1.63 -12.63 -3.82
N ASP A 6 -2.58 -12.90 -4.72
CA ASP A 6 -2.73 -12.21 -6.01
C ASP A 6 -2.74 -10.68 -5.87
N GLY A 7 -3.41 -10.15 -4.86
CA GLY A 7 -3.44 -8.71 -4.62
C GLY A 7 -2.07 -8.10 -4.34
N HIS A 8 -1.18 -8.79 -3.61
CA HIS A 8 0.19 -8.32 -3.38
C HIS A 8 1.05 -8.45 -4.63
N ARG A 9 0.92 -9.56 -5.35
CA ARG A 9 1.65 -9.80 -6.62
C ARG A 9 1.27 -8.77 -7.66
N THR A 10 -0.02 -8.55 -7.91
CA THR A 10 -0.51 -7.57 -8.89
C THR A 10 -0.05 -6.14 -8.56
N ARG A 11 -0.01 -5.77 -7.28
CA ARG A 11 0.54 -4.47 -6.85
C ARG A 11 2.02 -4.35 -7.16
N LEU A 12 2.80 -5.39 -6.89
CA LEU A 12 4.22 -5.45 -7.21
C LEU A 12 4.46 -5.35 -8.72
N ASP A 13 3.74 -6.14 -9.50
CA ASP A 13 3.88 -6.17 -10.96
C ASP A 13 3.60 -4.80 -11.57
N GLY A 14 2.49 -4.16 -11.16
CA GLY A 14 2.15 -2.82 -11.61
C GLY A 14 3.19 -1.77 -11.23
N PHE A 15 3.75 -1.83 -10.02
CA PHE A 15 4.82 -0.95 -9.57
C PHE A 15 6.09 -1.15 -10.40
N CYS A 16 6.56 -2.38 -10.55
CA CYS A 16 7.76 -2.72 -11.32
C CYS A 16 7.62 -2.37 -12.80
N GLU A 17 6.46 -2.65 -13.40
CA GLU A 17 6.18 -2.30 -14.80
C GLU A 17 6.26 -0.77 -15.02
N HIS A 18 5.66 0.01 -14.10
CA HIS A 18 5.70 1.46 -14.21
C HIS A 18 7.13 2.01 -14.07
N LEU A 19 7.91 1.52 -13.11
CA LEU A 19 9.30 1.95 -12.95
C LEU A 19 10.15 1.60 -14.17
N LYS A 20 9.98 0.41 -14.75
CA LYS A 20 10.66 0.03 -16.00
C LYS A 20 10.31 0.98 -17.16
N LYS A 21 9.04 1.37 -17.31
CA LYS A 21 8.60 2.38 -18.30
C LYS A 21 9.24 3.75 -18.07
N LYS A 22 9.63 4.07 -16.84
CA LYS A 22 10.36 5.30 -16.47
C LYS A 22 11.88 5.19 -16.59
N GLY A 23 12.40 4.05 -17.03
CA GLY A 23 13.83 3.83 -17.26
C GLY A 23 14.60 3.23 -16.08
N PHE A 24 13.92 2.85 -14.99
CA PHE A 24 14.57 2.16 -13.88
C PHE A 24 14.91 0.71 -14.27
N SER A 25 16.14 0.29 -13.96
CA SER A 25 16.55 -1.10 -14.13
C SER A 25 16.04 -1.99 -12.98
N SER A 26 15.94 -3.29 -13.23
CA SER A 26 15.54 -4.25 -12.19
C SER A 26 16.55 -4.32 -11.03
N SER A 27 17.81 -3.96 -11.25
CA SER A 27 18.85 -3.91 -10.20
C SER A 27 18.67 -2.74 -9.22
N GLN A 28 17.81 -1.78 -9.53
CA GLN A 28 17.45 -0.65 -8.66
C GLN A 28 16.20 -0.93 -7.82
N ILE A 29 15.60 -2.10 -7.98
CA ILE A 29 14.37 -2.50 -7.29
C ILE A 29 14.68 -3.73 -6.44
N GLU A 30 14.67 -3.56 -5.13
CA GLU A 30 14.77 -4.65 -4.17
C GLU A 30 13.37 -5.08 -3.73
N ILE A 31 13.14 -6.39 -3.62
CA ILE A 31 11.83 -6.95 -3.27
C ILE A 31 11.98 -7.83 -2.04
N GLU A 32 11.24 -7.49 -0.98
CA GLU A 32 11.25 -8.21 0.29
C GLU A 32 9.87 -8.73 0.67
N GLU A 33 9.79 -10.02 0.99
CA GLU A 33 8.60 -10.63 1.56
C GLU A 33 8.65 -10.61 3.08
N THR A 34 7.74 -9.89 3.70
CA THR A 34 7.70 -9.73 5.16
C THR A 34 6.41 -10.28 5.79
N TYR A 35 5.60 -11.01 5.05
CA TYR A 35 4.43 -11.79 5.47
C TYR A 35 3.47 -11.07 6.41
N ASN A 36 3.36 -9.76 6.31
CA ASN A 36 2.62 -8.89 7.23
C ASN A 36 3.13 -8.91 8.68
N ASP A 37 4.33 -9.40 8.90
CA ASP A 37 4.96 -9.45 10.21
C ASP A 37 5.69 -8.12 10.51
N TYR A 38 5.39 -7.53 11.67
CA TYR A 38 5.98 -6.27 12.11
C TYR A 38 7.49 -6.40 12.30
N ARG A 39 7.93 -7.44 13.03
CA ARG A 39 9.33 -7.60 13.42
C ARG A 39 10.21 -7.90 12.21
N LEU A 40 9.72 -8.78 11.33
CA LEU A 40 10.40 -9.08 10.08
C LEU A 40 10.52 -7.83 9.18
N THR A 41 9.44 -7.05 9.06
CA THR A 41 9.47 -5.80 8.29
C THR A 41 10.48 -4.80 8.89
N TYR A 42 10.45 -4.61 10.22
CA TYR A 42 11.40 -3.74 10.90
C TYR A 42 12.85 -4.15 10.62
N ASN A 43 13.17 -5.42 10.79
CA ASN A 43 14.53 -5.95 10.58
C ASN A 43 14.99 -5.82 9.12
N ARG A 44 14.11 -6.12 8.15
CA ARG A 44 14.45 -6.01 6.71
C ARG A 44 14.68 -4.57 6.30
N VAL A 45 13.81 -3.66 6.73
CA VAL A 45 14.01 -2.22 6.48
C VAL A 45 15.29 -1.71 7.14
N THR A 46 15.55 -2.07 8.40
CA THR A 46 16.80 -1.69 9.08
C THR A 46 18.04 -2.17 8.30
N ALA A 47 18.03 -3.42 7.83
CA ALA A 47 19.13 -3.97 7.03
C ALA A 47 19.32 -3.20 5.70
N ALA A 48 18.22 -2.87 5.01
CA ALA A 48 18.26 -2.10 3.77
C ALA A 48 18.82 -0.67 4.00
N LEU A 49 18.46 -0.02 5.12
CA LEU A 49 18.97 1.31 5.47
C LEU A 49 20.46 1.31 5.83
N GLN A 50 20.99 0.18 6.28
CA GLN A 50 22.41 0.00 6.64
C GLN A 50 23.27 -0.48 5.46
N SER A 51 22.68 -0.72 4.29
CA SER A 51 23.41 -1.14 3.09
C SER A 51 24.23 0.02 2.50
N ASP A 52 25.18 -0.32 1.63
CA ASP A 52 25.99 0.67 0.90
C ASP A 52 25.16 1.58 -0.02
N ASN A 53 23.93 1.15 -0.35
CA ASN A 53 23.01 1.88 -1.22
C ASN A 53 21.59 1.87 -0.64
N PRO A 54 21.32 2.68 0.40
CA PRO A 54 20.02 2.70 1.06
C PRO A 54 18.92 3.16 0.10
N PRO A 55 17.67 2.65 0.27
CA PRO A 55 16.58 2.98 -0.62
C PRO A 55 16.17 4.45 -0.49
N ALA A 56 15.93 5.11 -1.63
CA ALA A 56 15.35 6.46 -1.66
C ALA A 56 13.82 6.45 -1.40
N ALA A 57 13.16 5.31 -1.65
CA ALA A 57 11.74 5.13 -1.41
C ALA A 57 11.39 3.68 -1.09
N ILE A 58 10.35 3.49 -0.28
CA ILE A 58 9.82 2.17 0.09
C ILE A 58 8.33 2.10 -0.27
N TYR A 59 7.96 1.10 -1.07
CA TYR A 59 6.59 0.81 -1.40
C TYR A 59 6.06 -0.36 -0.57
N MET A 60 5.19 -0.06 0.40
CA MET A 60 4.59 -1.03 1.30
C MET A 60 3.30 -1.58 0.71
N ALA A 61 3.40 -2.65 -0.06
CA ALA A 61 2.24 -3.31 -0.67
C ALA A 61 1.36 -4.08 0.34
N ASN A 62 1.71 -4.07 1.63
CA ASN A 62 1.10 -4.86 2.70
C ASN A 62 0.74 -4.05 3.95
N ARG A 63 0.36 -4.76 5.04
CA ARG A 63 -0.16 -4.15 6.27
C ARG A 63 0.92 -3.72 7.28
N SER A 64 2.17 -4.17 7.17
CA SER A 64 3.25 -3.94 8.16
C SER A 64 3.91 -2.56 8.05
N VAL A 65 3.19 -1.54 7.62
CA VAL A 65 3.69 -0.16 7.46
C VAL A 65 4.31 0.37 8.74
N THR A 66 3.75 0.02 9.90
CA THR A 66 4.29 0.43 11.20
C THR A 66 5.74 -0.02 11.40
N GLY A 67 6.06 -1.29 11.08
CA GLY A 67 7.42 -1.80 11.19
C GLY A 67 8.40 -1.05 10.30
N CYS A 68 7.97 -0.66 9.09
CA CYS A 68 8.76 0.16 8.19
C CYS A 68 9.02 1.56 8.77
N VAL A 69 7.98 2.26 9.19
CA VAL A 69 8.09 3.63 9.73
C VAL A 69 8.90 3.65 11.03
N ASP A 70 8.71 2.68 11.92
CA ASP A 70 9.47 2.60 13.17
C ASP A 70 10.96 2.33 12.90
N ALA A 71 11.32 1.53 11.89
CA ALA A 71 12.71 1.33 11.48
C ALA A 71 13.33 2.62 10.92
N LEU A 72 12.60 3.36 10.09
CA LEU A 72 13.06 4.65 9.56
C LEU A 72 13.28 5.68 10.68
N LYS A 73 12.34 5.79 11.62
CA LYS A 73 12.46 6.67 12.79
C LYS A 73 13.66 6.31 13.66
N ALA A 74 13.88 5.01 13.90
CA ALA A 74 15.03 4.54 14.68
C ALA A 74 16.37 4.85 13.99
N ALA A 75 16.39 4.88 12.67
CA ALA A 75 17.56 5.27 11.88
C ALA A 75 17.71 6.79 11.65
N GLY A 76 16.72 7.60 12.06
CA GLY A 76 16.68 9.04 11.78
C GLY A 76 16.51 9.38 10.30
N MET A 77 15.88 8.47 9.52
CA MET A 77 15.72 8.59 8.07
C MET A 77 14.24 8.76 7.62
N ASP A 78 13.32 8.94 8.55
CA ASP A 78 11.88 9.02 8.29
C ASP A 78 11.42 10.25 7.48
N GLN A 79 12.29 11.24 7.31
CA GLN A 79 12.06 12.39 6.42
C GLN A 79 12.91 12.33 5.13
N GLN A 80 13.81 11.35 5.02
CA GLN A 80 14.75 11.22 3.89
C GLN A 80 14.27 10.16 2.90
N VAL A 81 13.70 9.06 3.39
CA VAL A 81 13.18 7.95 2.59
C VAL A 81 11.68 8.11 2.41
N ARG A 82 11.22 8.14 1.18
CA ARG A 82 9.78 8.26 0.86
C ARG A 82 9.05 6.96 1.10
N VAL A 83 7.88 7.02 1.74
CA VAL A 83 7.08 5.84 2.05
C VAL A 83 5.71 5.92 1.41
N ILE A 84 5.40 4.91 0.60
CA ILE A 84 4.07 4.72 -0.02
C ILE A 84 3.43 3.48 0.58
N ALA A 85 2.17 3.58 1.00
CA ALA A 85 1.45 2.48 1.60
C ALA A 85 0.09 2.20 0.94
N HIS A 86 -0.59 1.17 1.41
CA HIS A 86 -1.97 0.84 1.06
C HIS A 86 -2.88 0.89 2.27
N ASP A 87 -4.15 1.16 1.99
CA ASP A 87 -5.27 1.24 2.92
C ASP A 87 -5.15 2.36 3.97
N MET A 88 -6.25 2.70 4.62
CA MET A 88 -6.31 3.73 5.67
C MET A 88 -6.59 3.11 7.03
N SER A 89 -6.01 3.70 8.07
CA SER A 89 -6.32 3.44 9.48
C SER A 89 -6.00 4.70 10.30
N LEU A 90 -6.50 4.78 11.53
CA LEU A 90 -6.19 5.91 12.41
C LEU A 90 -4.67 6.12 12.58
N ARG A 91 -3.91 5.04 12.69
CA ARG A 91 -2.45 5.12 12.81
C ARG A 91 -1.79 5.65 11.53
N ARG A 92 -2.25 5.23 10.35
CA ARG A 92 -1.76 5.76 9.07
C ARG A 92 -2.14 7.22 8.86
N LYS A 93 -3.34 7.62 9.31
CA LYS A 93 -3.74 9.03 9.32
C LYS A 93 -2.72 9.87 10.11
N GLN A 94 -2.32 9.43 11.30
CA GLN A 94 -1.29 10.11 12.10
C GLN A 94 0.07 10.13 11.39
N MET A 95 0.49 9.02 10.76
CA MET A 95 1.74 8.95 10.00
C MET A 95 1.76 9.87 8.78
N LEU A 96 0.62 10.09 8.12
CA LEU A 96 0.50 11.07 7.06
C LEU A 96 0.63 12.50 7.60
N LEU A 97 -0.02 12.79 8.74
CA LEU A 97 0.00 14.11 9.35
C LEU A 97 1.37 14.47 9.97
N ASP A 98 2.09 13.50 10.51
CA ASP A 98 3.45 13.72 11.06
C ASP A 98 4.55 13.61 10.00
N GLY A 99 4.20 13.28 8.74
CA GLY A 99 5.13 13.20 7.62
C GLY A 99 5.99 11.93 7.57
N SER A 100 5.75 10.94 8.44
CA SER A 100 6.46 9.65 8.41
C SER A 100 5.92 8.67 7.35
N LEU A 101 4.81 9.02 6.71
CA LEU A 101 4.22 8.39 5.54
C LEU A 101 3.87 9.47 4.52
N ASP A 102 4.34 9.37 3.29
CA ASP A 102 4.08 10.37 2.26
C ASP A 102 2.68 10.26 1.66
N LEU A 103 2.27 9.05 1.32
CA LEU A 103 0.94 8.81 0.78
C LEU A 103 0.47 7.38 1.01
N THR A 104 -0.84 7.20 0.98
CA THR A 104 -1.47 5.88 0.99
C THR A 104 -2.49 5.75 -0.15
N ILE A 105 -2.52 4.58 -0.76
CA ILE A 105 -3.48 4.21 -1.80
C ILE A 105 -4.64 3.52 -1.10
N THR A 106 -5.83 4.11 -1.16
CA THR A 106 -7.01 3.60 -0.47
C THR A 106 -8.08 3.12 -1.44
N GLN A 107 -8.92 2.23 -0.96
CA GLN A 107 -10.14 1.79 -1.61
C GLN A 107 -11.34 2.21 -0.76
N ASP A 108 -12.50 2.43 -1.39
CA ASP A 108 -13.74 2.73 -0.68
C ASP A 108 -14.27 1.46 0.01
N MET A 109 -13.81 1.23 1.24
CA MET A 109 -14.17 0.06 2.06
C MET A 109 -15.66 0.03 2.39
N PHE A 110 -16.29 1.20 2.61
CA PHE A 110 -17.73 1.28 2.87
C PHE A 110 -18.51 0.81 1.65
N ARG A 111 -18.15 1.29 0.46
CA ARG A 111 -18.79 0.88 -0.79
C ARG A 111 -18.57 -0.59 -1.08
N GLN A 112 -17.38 -1.12 -0.82
CA GLN A 112 -17.07 -2.55 -0.98
C GLN A 112 -17.95 -3.44 -0.09
N GLY A 113 -18.25 -3.03 1.12
CA GLY A 113 -19.17 -3.75 2.01
C GLY A 113 -20.64 -3.56 1.66
N ASN A 114 -21.05 -2.35 1.30
CA ASN A 114 -22.45 -1.98 1.09
C ASN A 114 -22.98 -2.38 -0.30
N GLN A 115 -22.21 -2.15 -1.35
CA GLN A 115 -22.67 -2.33 -2.73
C GLN A 115 -23.05 -3.77 -3.06
N PRO A 116 -22.28 -4.81 -2.70
CA PRO A 116 -22.65 -6.20 -2.99
C PRO A 116 -23.99 -6.61 -2.34
N LEU A 117 -24.24 -6.13 -1.11
CA LEU A 117 -25.51 -6.41 -0.42
C LEU A 117 -26.70 -5.77 -1.13
N ARG A 118 -26.55 -4.53 -1.62
CA ARG A 118 -27.60 -3.86 -2.41
C ARG A 118 -27.87 -4.58 -3.71
N LEU A 119 -26.80 -4.95 -4.45
CA LEU A 119 -26.94 -5.69 -5.70
C LEU A 119 -27.64 -7.05 -5.50
N LEU A 120 -27.27 -7.75 -4.44
CA LEU A 120 -27.93 -9.02 -4.08
C LEU A 120 -29.40 -8.81 -3.72
N ALA A 121 -29.75 -7.79 -2.94
CA ALA A 121 -31.13 -7.47 -2.59
C ALA A 121 -31.95 -7.10 -3.84
N ASP A 122 -31.42 -6.29 -4.75
CA ASP A 122 -32.07 -5.92 -6.00
C ASP A 122 -32.28 -7.15 -6.92
N LEU A 123 -31.31 -8.06 -6.98
CA LEU A 123 -31.45 -9.31 -7.72
C LEU A 123 -32.55 -10.19 -7.13
N LEU A 124 -32.54 -10.43 -5.81
CA LEU A 124 -33.48 -11.38 -5.17
C LEU A 124 -34.88 -10.81 -5.04
N GLN A 125 -35.06 -9.52 -4.77
CA GLN A 125 -36.34 -8.92 -4.52
C GLN A 125 -37.01 -8.35 -5.77
N LYS A 126 -36.21 -7.82 -6.72
CA LYS A 126 -36.69 -7.12 -7.89
C LYS A 126 -36.33 -7.79 -9.21
N ASN A 127 -35.60 -8.91 -9.17
CA ASN A 127 -35.03 -9.59 -10.34
C ASN A 127 -34.20 -8.68 -11.26
N ILE A 128 -33.57 -7.64 -10.66
CA ILE A 128 -32.69 -6.72 -11.38
C ILE A 128 -31.29 -7.35 -11.46
N GLN A 129 -30.85 -7.72 -12.66
CA GLN A 129 -29.51 -8.25 -12.88
C GLN A 129 -28.47 -7.14 -12.68
N PRO A 130 -27.38 -7.40 -11.93
CA PRO A 130 -26.29 -6.47 -11.84
C PRO A 130 -25.73 -6.19 -13.25
N GLU A 131 -25.55 -4.91 -13.57
CA GLU A 131 -24.79 -4.57 -14.79
C GLU A 131 -23.42 -5.22 -14.72
N ASN A 132 -22.99 -5.85 -15.80
CA ASN A 132 -21.68 -6.51 -15.91
C ASN A 132 -20.58 -5.43 -16.02
N SER A 133 -20.57 -4.50 -15.08
CA SER A 133 -19.60 -3.44 -15.02
C SER A 133 -18.45 -3.89 -14.13
N ASN A 134 -17.35 -4.29 -14.73
CA ASN A 134 -16.03 -4.37 -14.08
C ASN A 134 -15.55 -2.98 -13.60
N LYS A 135 -16.45 -2.15 -13.12
CA LYS A 135 -16.11 -0.91 -12.42
C LYS A 135 -15.58 -1.30 -11.06
N GLY A 136 -14.28 -1.61 -11.03
CA GLY A 136 -13.55 -1.85 -9.80
C GLY A 136 -13.78 -0.76 -8.76
N SER A 137 -13.44 -1.04 -7.52
CA SER A 137 -13.51 -0.06 -6.44
C SER A 137 -12.74 1.21 -6.81
N LYS A 138 -13.34 2.35 -6.57
CA LYS A 138 -12.65 3.65 -6.75
C LYS A 138 -11.40 3.66 -5.88
N ILE A 139 -10.25 3.90 -6.50
CA ILE A 139 -8.98 4.07 -5.83
C ILE A 139 -8.78 5.57 -5.58
N SER A 140 -8.33 5.92 -4.37
CA SER A 140 -7.97 7.29 -4.00
C SER A 140 -6.54 7.30 -3.45
N ILE A 141 -5.80 8.37 -3.76
CA ILE A 141 -4.48 8.63 -3.20
C ILE A 141 -4.65 9.70 -2.12
N ILE A 142 -4.26 9.36 -0.90
CA ILE A 142 -4.38 10.24 0.27
C ILE A 142 -2.98 10.61 0.74
N CYS A 143 -2.79 11.88 1.00
CA CYS A 143 -1.59 12.47 1.62
C CYS A 143 -2.00 13.47 2.69
N ALA A 144 -1.05 14.10 3.37
CA ALA A 144 -1.33 15.06 4.44
C ALA A 144 -2.23 16.26 3.99
N GLN A 145 -2.19 16.62 2.70
CA GLN A 145 -2.90 17.79 2.18
C GLN A 145 -4.37 17.52 1.81
N ASN A 146 -4.78 16.26 1.65
CA ASN A 146 -6.15 15.91 1.24
C ASN A 146 -6.83 14.90 2.19
N ILE A 147 -6.25 14.71 3.38
CA ILE A 147 -6.81 13.83 4.41
C ILE A 147 -7.90 14.59 5.20
N GLU A 148 -9.07 13.96 5.33
CA GLU A 148 -10.21 14.44 6.13
C GLU A 148 -10.19 13.89 7.57
#